data_4abbcff78207854d7e07babb1e841e6e
#
_entry.id   4abbcff78207854d7e07babb1e841e6e
#
_cell.length_a   1.000
_cell.length_b   1.000
_cell.length_c   1.000
_cell.angle_alpha   90.00
_cell.angle_beta   90.00
_cell.angle_gamma   90.00
#
_symmetry.space_group_name_H-M   'P 1'
#
loop_
_entity.id
_entity.type
_entity.pdbx_description
1 polymer ?
#
loop_
_entity_poly.entity_id
_entity_poly.type
_entity_poly.pdbx_seq_one_letter_code
_entity_poly.pdbx_strand_id
1 'polypeptide(L)'
;MLDPGSQEPAEQPLLREASGLRVIVRGLRKRCPRCGERGIFDGWFTLKARCPRCDLRFEKEEGGFLGAMVLNYSVAILFWLVVMAVGIALTVPVVPVAPLLVASIGVLTLVPVWFYPRSKAIWAAIEFLVERSQPEYRTPLRRDPRAKGLE
;
A
#
# COMPACT_ATOMS: atom_id res chain seq x y z
N MET A 1 -8.40 -51.93 -18.14
CA MET A 1 -7.90 -51.61 -16.78
C MET A 1 -7.74 -50.12 -16.72
N LEU A 2 -8.78 -49.42 -16.27
CA LEU A 2 -8.81 -47.94 -16.16
C LEU A 2 -8.25 -47.58 -14.78
N ASP A 3 -7.21 -46.78 -14.77
CA ASP A 3 -6.55 -46.28 -13.56
C ASP A 3 -7.46 -45.23 -12.87
N PRO A 4 -7.97 -45.48 -11.65
CA PRO A 4 -8.87 -44.51 -10.94
C PRO A 4 -8.11 -43.51 -10.08
N GLY A 5 -6.98 -42.99 -10.57
CA GLY A 5 -6.05 -42.19 -9.80
C GLY A 5 -5.81 -40.75 -10.23
N SER A 6 -6.42 -40.27 -11.31
CA SER A 6 -6.32 -38.82 -11.68
C SER A 6 -7.39 -38.03 -10.92
N GLN A 7 -7.20 -37.85 -9.61
CA GLN A 7 -7.89 -36.81 -8.87
C GLN A 7 -7.40 -35.46 -9.43
N GLU A 8 -8.21 -34.84 -10.26
CA GLU A 8 -8.07 -33.44 -10.57
C GLU A 8 -7.91 -32.68 -9.25
N PRO A 9 -6.87 -31.81 -9.15
CA PRO A 9 -6.72 -31.00 -7.95
C PRO A 9 -8.01 -30.21 -7.77
N ALA A 10 -8.73 -30.49 -6.69
CA ALA A 10 -9.95 -29.81 -6.32
C ALA A 10 -9.71 -28.30 -6.50
N GLU A 11 -10.46 -27.70 -7.42
CA GLU A 11 -10.42 -26.29 -7.79
C GLU A 11 -10.65 -25.47 -6.51
N GLN A 12 -9.54 -25.02 -5.92
CA GLN A 12 -9.59 -24.25 -4.70
C GLN A 12 -10.36 -22.97 -5.00
N PRO A 13 -11.34 -22.59 -4.19
CA PRO A 13 -12.14 -21.40 -4.43
C PRO A 13 -11.19 -20.20 -4.50
N LEU A 14 -11.03 -19.66 -5.70
CA LEU A 14 -10.27 -18.45 -5.95
C LEU A 14 -10.87 -17.36 -5.06
N LEU A 15 -10.07 -16.83 -4.13
CA LEU A 15 -10.50 -15.68 -3.33
C LEU A 15 -10.96 -14.61 -4.32
N ARG A 16 -12.24 -14.29 -4.29
CA ARG A 16 -12.86 -13.31 -5.19
C ARG A 16 -12.02 -12.03 -5.16
N GLU A 17 -11.33 -11.76 -6.25
CA GLU A 17 -10.39 -10.65 -6.32
C GLU A 17 -11.10 -9.34 -6.05
N ALA A 18 -10.57 -8.57 -5.10
CA ALA A 18 -11.14 -7.28 -4.75
C ALA A 18 -11.01 -6.31 -5.93
N SER A 19 -12.02 -5.47 -6.16
CA SER A 19 -11.94 -4.41 -7.16
C SER A 19 -10.72 -3.50 -6.90
N GLY A 20 -10.13 -2.93 -7.95
CA GLY A 20 -8.93 -2.08 -7.85
C GLY A 20 -9.09 -0.96 -6.81
N LEU A 21 -10.25 -0.29 -6.79
CA LEU A 21 -10.54 0.75 -5.80
C LEU A 21 -10.50 0.19 -4.35
N ARG A 22 -11.05 -0.99 -4.13
CA ARG A 22 -11.00 -1.65 -2.81
C ARG A 22 -9.58 -1.99 -2.38
N VAL A 23 -8.73 -2.37 -3.31
CA VAL A 23 -7.30 -2.64 -3.07
C VAL A 23 -6.58 -1.37 -2.63
N ILE A 24 -6.79 -0.24 -3.32
CA ILE A 24 -6.20 1.06 -2.95
C ILE A 24 -6.71 1.54 -1.58
N VAL A 25 -8.02 1.43 -1.33
CA VAL A 25 -8.60 1.79 -0.01
C VAL A 25 -8.03 0.93 1.13
N ARG A 26 -7.76 -0.36 0.86
CA ARG A 26 -7.06 -1.22 1.82
C ARG A 26 -5.64 -0.72 2.10
N GLY A 27 -4.88 -0.33 1.06
CA GLY A 27 -3.56 0.30 1.20
C GLY A 27 -3.61 1.56 2.07
N LEU A 28 -4.53 2.50 1.78
CA LEU A 28 -4.73 3.71 2.59
C LEU A 28 -5.01 3.41 4.08
N ARG A 29 -5.74 2.32 4.34
CA ARG A 29 -6.08 1.87 5.70
C ARG A 29 -5.02 0.97 6.33
N LYS A 30 -3.80 0.89 5.77
CA LYS A 30 -2.71 0.02 6.23
C LYS A 30 -3.12 -1.45 6.35
N ARG A 31 -3.84 -1.97 5.35
CA ARG A 31 -4.29 -3.36 5.28
C ARG A 31 -3.71 -4.06 4.07
N CYS A 32 -3.59 -5.37 4.16
CA CYS A 32 -3.15 -6.17 3.03
C CYS A 32 -4.03 -5.94 1.79
N PRO A 33 -3.45 -5.62 0.62
CA PRO A 33 -4.21 -5.36 -0.60
C PRO A 33 -5.00 -6.60 -1.06
N ARG A 34 -4.46 -7.80 -0.86
CA ARG A 34 -5.07 -9.07 -1.29
C ARG A 34 -6.19 -9.52 -0.35
N CYS A 35 -5.89 -9.78 0.92
CA CYS A 35 -6.83 -10.38 1.86
C CYS A 35 -7.50 -9.39 2.82
N GLY A 36 -6.99 -8.13 2.93
CA GLY A 36 -7.52 -7.12 3.83
C GLY A 36 -7.08 -7.27 5.28
N GLU A 37 -6.15 -8.19 5.60
CA GLU A 37 -5.63 -8.41 6.94
C GLU A 37 -5.00 -7.15 7.52
N ARG A 38 -5.14 -6.96 8.83
CA ARG A 38 -4.51 -5.91 9.62
C ARG A 38 -3.15 -6.42 10.14
N GLY A 39 -2.33 -5.51 10.70
CA GLY A 39 -1.06 -5.91 11.32
C GLY A 39 0.03 -6.28 10.31
N ILE A 40 0.00 -5.67 9.12
CA ILE A 40 1.04 -5.80 8.10
C ILE A 40 2.30 -4.97 8.40
N PHE A 41 2.27 -4.17 9.49
CA PHE A 41 3.40 -3.38 9.96
C PHE A 41 3.94 -3.94 11.27
N ASP A 42 5.26 -3.90 11.40
CA ASP A 42 5.99 -4.06 12.67
C ASP A 42 6.36 -2.66 13.17
N GLY A 43 5.64 -2.18 14.20
CA GLY A 43 5.76 -0.80 14.67
C GLY A 43 5.13 0.22 13.71
N TRP A 44 5.69 1.44 13.69
CA TRP A 44 5.11 2.56 12.92
C TRP A 44 5.56 2.61 11.46
N PHE A 45 6.84 2.32 11.20
CA PHE A 45 7.50 2.57 9.92
C PHE A 45 7.83 1.31 9.12
N THR A 46 7.91 0.15 9.75
CA THR A 46 8.40 -1.08 9.14
C THR A 46 7.26 -1.92 8.61
N LEU A 47 7.19 -2.07 7.29
CA LEU A 47 6.27 -3.00 6.64
C LEU A 47 6.88 -4.41 6.72
N LYS A 48 6.08 -5.41 7.09
CA LYS A 48 6.49 -6.83 7.10
C LYS A 48 6.87 -7.28 5.70
N ALA A 49 7.84 -8.16 5.57
CA ALA A 49 8.22 -8.72 4.27
C ALA A 49 7.07 -9.51 3.61
N ARG A 50 6.21 -10.14 4.44
CA ARG A 50 5.07 -10.95 3.98
C ARG A 50 3.83 -10.74 4.82
N CYS A 51 2.66 -10.90 4.20
CA CYS A 51 1.39 -10.89 4.91
C CYS A 51 1.26 -12.12 5.82
N PRO A 52 0.91 -11.96 7.11
CA PRO A 52 0.78 -13.10 8.03
C PRO A 52 -0.36 -14.06 7.66
N ARG A 53 -1.34 -13.59 6.88
CA ARG A 53 -2.51 -14.40 6.51
C ARG A 53 -2.43 -15.04 5.13
N CYS A 54 -2.05 -14.28 4.10
CA CYS A 54 -2.08 -14.76 2.72
C CYS A 54 -0.69 -14.91 2.09
N ASP A 55 0.37 -14.68 2.86
CA ASP A 55 1.78 -14.79 2.46
C ASP A 55 2.17 -13.90 1.25
N LEU A 56 1.36 -12.88 0.94
CA LEU A 56 1.71 -11.91 -0.09
C LEU A 56 3.01 -11.22 0.30
N ARG A 57 4.00 -11.27 -0.58
CA ARG A 57 5.28 -10.59 -0.39
C ARG A 57 5.11 -9.11 -0.72
N PHE A 58 5.43 -8.23 0.23
CA PHE A 58 5.31 -6.77 0.08
C PHE A 58 6.61 -6.15 -0.45
N GLU A 59 7.75 -6.73 -0.10
CA GLU A 59 9.06 -6.31 -0.56
C GLU A 59 9.61 -7.36 -1.51
N LYS A 60 9.67 -7.05 -2.81
CA LYS A 60 10.06 -8.00 -3.86
C LYS A 60 11.50 -7.83 -4.31
N GLU A 61 11.97 -6.59 -4.32
CA GLU A 61 13.30 -6.22 -4.80
C GLU A 61 13.94 -5.20 -3.86
N GLU A 62 15.27 -5.20 -3.80
CA GLU A 62 16.04 -4.13 -3.16
C GLU A 62 15.71 -2.82 -3.89
N GLY A 63 15.20 -1.82 -3.16
CA GLY A 63 14.75 -0.56 -3.75
C GLY A 63 13.27 -0.46 -4.10
N GLY A 64 12.46 -1.51 -3.88
CA GLY A 64 11.00 -1.51 -4.14
C GLY A 64 10.23 -0.36 -3.46
N PHE A 65 10.79 0.24 -2.40
CA PHE A 65 10.19 1.40 -1.74
C PHE A 65 10.51 2.76 -2.36
N LEU A 66 11.29 2.83 -3.44
CA LEU A 66 11.54 4.10 -4.14
C LEU A 66 10.23 4.74 -4.61
N GLY A 67 9.31 3.96 -5.15
CA GLY A 67 7.98 4.47 -5.52
C GLY A 67 7.16 4.96 -4.32
N ALA A 68 7.28 4.32 -3.16
CA ALA A 68 6.67 4.82 -1.93
C ALA A 68 7.25 6.17 -1.50
N MET A 69 8.56 6.40 -1.69
CA MET A 69 9.19 7.70 -1.44
C MET A 69 8.69 8.76 -2.40
N VAL A 70 8.66 8.46 -3.71
CA VAL A 70 8.11 9.39 -4.72
C VAL A 70 6.68 9.77 -4.38
N LEU A 71 5.83 8.82 -4.04
CA LEU A 71 4.45 9.07 -3.61
C LEU A 71 4.39 9.97 -2.37
N ASN A 72 5.26 9.72 -1.38
CA ASN A 72 5.32 10.49 -0.15
C ASN A 72 5.70 11.96 -0.41
N TYR A 73 6.74 12.19 -1.20
CA TYR A 73 7.17 13.54 -1.56
C TYR A 73 6.14 14.26 -2.43
N SER A 74 5.49 13.57 -3.37
CA SER A 74 4.44 14.15 -4.20
C SER A 74 3.28 14.69 -3.37
N VAL A 75 2.85 13.94 -2.34
CA VAL A 75 1.81 14.37 -1.42
C VAL A 75 2.28 15.57 -0.58
N ALA A 76 3.51 15.56 -0.08
CA ALA A 76 4.07 16.67 0.70
C ALA A 76 4.16 17.95 -0.13
N ILE A 77 4.61 17.88 -1.38
CA ILE A 77 4.68 19.02 -2.30
C ILE A 77 3.29 19.55 -2.60
N LEU A 78 2.32 18.67 -2.84
CA LEU A 78 0.94 19.08 -3.08
C LEU A 78 0.36 19.85 -1.89
N PHE A 79 0.55 19.34 -0.66
CA PHE A 79 0.12 20.03 0.54
C PHE A 79 0.81 21.37 0.71
N TRP A 80 2.11 21.43 0.45
CA TRP A 80 2.89 22.67 0.51
C TRP A 80 2.38 23.70 -0.49
N LEU A 81 2.12 23.31 -1.75
CA LEU A 81 1.55 24.21 -2.76
C LEU A 81 0.20 24.76 -2.34
N VAL A 82 -0.67 23.94 -1.75
CA VAL A 82 -1.97 24.39 -1.24
C VAL A 82 -1.79 25.42 -0.11
N VAL A 83 -0.92 25.13 0.87
CA VAL A 83 -0.65 26.03 1.99
C VAL A 83 -0.07 27.34 1.50
N MET A 84 0.84 27.31 0.53
CA MET A 84 1.42 28.52 -0.07
C MET A 84 0.38 29.33 -0.84
N ALA A 85 -0.41 28.68 -1.68
CA ALA A 85 -1.44 29.35 -2.46
C ALA A 85 -2.49 30.02 -1.56
N VAL A 86 -2.98 29.29 -0.55
CA VAL A 86 -3.95 29.83 0.42
C VAL A 86 -3.33 30.92 1.28
N GLY A 87 -2.11 30.70 1.78
CA GLY A 87 -1.39 31.69 2.59
C GLY A 87 -1.18 33.01 1.87
N ILE A 88 -0.73 32.98 0.62
CA ILE A 88 -0.57 34.18 -0.21
C ILE A 88 -1.91 34.83 -0.50
N ALA A 89 -2.92 34.05 -0.90
CA ALA A 89 -4.24 34.57 -1.24
C ALA A 89 -4.92 35.30 -0.07
N LEU A 90 -4.70 34.86 1.16
CA LEU A 90 -5.26 35.47 2.36
C LEU A 90 -4.49 36.70 2.85
N THR A 91 -3.25 36.88 2.40
CA THR A 91 -2.35 37.93 2.93
C THR A 91 -2.04 39.05 1.95
N VAL A 92 -2.45 38.95 0.68
CA VAL A 92 -2.31 40.02 -0.30
C VAL A 92 -3.06 41.29 0.19
N PRO A 93 -2.46 42.52 0.11
CA PRO A 93 -1.23 42.90 -0.60
C PRO A 93 0.08 42.76 0.21
N VAL A 94 0.02 42.51 1.50
CA VAL A 94 1.22 42.45 2.36
C VAL A 94 1.50 41.00 2.76
N VAL A 95 2.40 40.34 2.01
CA VAL A 95 2.74 38.93 2.24
C VAL A 95 3.73 38.80 3.40
N PRO A 96 3.35 38.17 4.52
CA PRO A 96 4.24 37.96 5.66
C PRO A 96 5.18 36.78 5.40
N VAL A 97 6.44 37.04 5.09
CA VAL A 97 7.42 36.02 4.72
C VAL A 97 7.71 35.08 5.88
N ALA A 98 7.90 35.60 7.09
CA ALA A 98 8.29 34.75 8.24
C ALA A 98 7.27 33.65 8.60
N PRO A 99 5.96 33.91 8.78
CA PRO A 99 5.00 32.87 9.06
C PRO A 99 4.83 31.88 7.89
N LEU A 100 4.96 32.32 6.64
CA LEU A 100 4.92 31.42 5.48
C LEU A 100 6.12 30.48 5.44
N LEU A 101 7.32 30.96 5.82
CA LEU A 101 8.49 30.09 5.95
C LEU A 101 8.30 29.04 7.05
N VAL A 102 7.82 29.45 8.22
CA VAL A 102 7.54 28.52 9.33
C VAL A 102 6.50 27.47 8.92
N ALA A 103 5.42 27.89 8.26
CA ALA A 103 4.41 26.98 7.73
C ALA A 103 4.99 26.01 6.70
N SER A 104 5.85 26.49 5.79
CA SER A 104 6.53 25.66 4.78
C SER A 104 7.41 24.59 5.42
N ILE A 105 8.25 24.96 6.38
CA ILE A 105 9.11 24.01 7.11
C ILE A 105 8.24 22.99 7.85
N GLY A 106 7.17 23.44 8.53
CA GLY A 106 6.24 22.57 9.22
C GLY A 106 5.60 21.53 8.28
N VAL A 107 5.06 21.97 7.15
CA VAL A 107 4.42 21.07 6.17
C VAL A 107 5.42 20.08 5.59
N LEU A 108 6.57 20.56 5.13
CA LEU A 108 7.57 19.72 4.48
C LEU A 108 8.25 18.72 5.45
N THR A 109 8.14 18.96 6.75
CA THR A 109 8.67 18.03 7.77
C THR A 109 7.58 17.08 8.28
N LEU A 110 6.41 17.61 8.69
CA LEU A 110 5.39 16.81 9.38
C LEU A 110 4.58 15.93 8.42
N VAL A 111 4.25 16.42 7.23
CA VAL A 111 3.44 15.67 6.26
C VAL A 111 4.16 14.40 5.79
N PRO A 112 5.44 14.43 5.36
CA PRO A 112 6.15 13.22 4.97
C PRO A 112 6.25 12.20 6.10
N VAL A 113 6.58 12.63 7.31
CA VAL A 113 6.71 11.73 8.48
C VAL A 113 5.38 11.05 8.79
N TRP A 114 4.29 11.79 8.80
CA TRP A 114 2.96 11.26 9.08
C TRP A 114 2.43 10.36 7.97
N PHE A 115 2.70 10.70 6.71
CA PHE A 115 2.20 9.97 5.55
C PHE A 115 3.06 8.76 5.17
N TYR A 116 4.34 8.71 5.59
CA TYR A 116 5.30 7.67 5.24
C TYR A 116 4.79 6.21 5.36
N PRO A 117 4.19 5.79 6.48
CA PRO A 117 3.69 4.42 6.58
C PRO A 117 2.52 4.13 5.64
N ARG A 118 1.73 5.17 5.29
CA ARG A 118 0.65 5.03 4.32
C ARG A 118 1.17 4.93 2.90
N SER A 119 2.21 5.70 2.55
CA SER A 119 2.82 5.63 1.22
C SER A 119 3.36 4.24 0.92
N LYS A 120 4.01 3.57 1.88
CA LYS A 120 4.46 2.17 1.73
C LYS A 120 3.29 1.21 1.48
N ALA A 121 2.21 1.32 2.23
CA ALA A 121 1.05 0.45 2.07
C ALA A 121 0.30 0.70 0.74
N ILE A 122 0.21 1.96 0.31
CA ILE A 122 -0.40 2.32 -0.99
C ILE A 122 0.48 1.80 -2.13
N TRP A 123 1.82 1.97 -2.02
CA TRP A 123 2.74 1.47 -3.02
C TRP A 123 2.64 -0.03 -3.19
N ALA A 124 2.65 -0.80 -2.10
CA ALA A 124 2.42 -2.24 -2.12
C ALA A 124 1.06 -2.62 -2.74
N ALA A 125 0.03 -1.78 -2.58
CA ALA A 125 -1.27 -1.99 -3.22
C ALA A 125 -1.22 -1.71 -4.73
N ILE A 126 -0.47 -0.69 -5.16
CA ILE A 126 -0.24 -0.37 -6.58
C ILE A 126 0.55 -1.49 -7.26
N GLU A 127 1.66 -1.93 -6.67
CA GLU A 127 2.46 -3.05 -7.17
C GLU A 127 1.62 -4.32 -7.32
N PHE A 128 0.78 -4.62 -6.33
CA PHE A 128 -0.14 -5.74 -6.41
C PHE A 128 -1.14 -5.60 -7.58
N LEU A 129 -1.64 -4.40 -7.86
CA LEU A 129 -2.54 -4.17 -8.99
C LEU A 129 -1.82 -4.30 -10.33
N VAL A 130 -0.61 -3.76 -10.45
CA VAL A 130 0.21 -3.86 -11.65
C VAL A 130 0.56 -5.32 -11.94
N GLU A 131 1.01 -6.06 -10.92
CA GLU A 131 1.35 -7.47 -11.06
C GLU A 131 0.13 -8.32 -11.46
N ARG A 132 -1.03 -8.05 -10.85
CA ARG A 132 -2.28 -8.74 -11.17
C ARG A 132 -2.73 -8.50 -12.62
N SER A 133 -2.34 -7.38 -13.23
CA SER A 133 -2.68 -7.07 -14.63
C SER A 133 -1.78 -7.80 -15.63
N GLN A 134 -0.69 -8.41 -15.19
CA GLN A 134 0.22 -9.17 -16.05
C GLN A 134 -0.37 -10.57 -16.35
N PRO A 135 -0.32 -11.04 -17.62
CA PRO A 135 -0.91 -12.32 -18.02
C PRO A 135 -0.26 -13.54 -17.33
N GLU A 136 0.96 -13.36 -16.83
CA GLU A 136 1.73 -14.41 -16.14
C GLU A 136 1.41 -14.50 -14.63
N TYR A 137 0.54 -13.65 -14.11
CA TYR A 137 0.18 -13.66 -12.70
C TYR A 137 -0.68 -14.88 -12.34
N ARG A 138 -0.01 -16.02 -12.10
CA ARG A 138 -0.59 -17.23 -11.52
C ARG A 138 0.08 -17.50 -10.18
N THR A 139 -0.25 -16.75 -9.14
CA THR A 139 0.20 -17.13 -7.81
C THR A 139 -0.75 -18.16 -7.25
N PRO A 140 -0.29 -19.42 -7.04
CA PRO A 140 -1.08 -20.40 -6.32
C PRO A 140 -1.36 -19.84 -4.92
N LEU A 141 -2.64 -19.78 -4.54
CA LEU A 141 -3.04 -19.41 -3.19
C LEU A 141 -2.42 -20.42 -2.24
N ARG A 142 -1.46 -20.00 -1.41
CA ARG A 142 -0.98 -20.83 -0.32
C ARG A 142 -2.17 -21.16 0.57
N ARG A 143 -2.38 -22.44 0.85
CA ARG A 143 -3.43 -22.96 1.72
C ARG A 143 -3.49 -22.13 3.00
N ASP A 144 -4.68 -21.70 3.40
CA ASP A 144 -4.90 -21.07 4.70
C ASP A 144 -4.38 -22.03 5.78
N PRO A 145 -3.36 -21.67 6.58
CA PRO A 145 -2.85 -22.53 7.63
C PRO A 145 -3.91 -22.92 8.67
N ARG A 146 -5.05 -22.20 8.69
CA ARG A 146 -6.20 -22.51 9.55
C ARG A 146 -7.08 -23.63 9.01
N ALA A 147 -6.97 -23.96 7.72
CA ALA A 147 -7.70 -25.09 7.13
C ALA A 147 -7.14 -26.47 7.53
N LYS A 148 -5.92 -26.52 8.10
CA LYS A 148 -5.30 -27.75 8.59
C LYS A 148 -5.89 -28.30 9.89
N GLY A 149 -6.82 -27.62 10.52
CA GLY A 149 -7.45 -28.02 11.78
C GLY A 149 -8.86 -28.61 11.64
N LEU A 150 -9.32 -28.89 10.42
CA LEU A 150 -10.66 -29.42 10.13
C LEU A 150 -10.65 -30.81 9.49
N GLU A 151 -9.51 -31.53 9.52
CA GLU A 151 -9.43 -32.95 9.19
C GLU A 151 -9.32 -33.82 10.44
#